data_0ad292887360076ca3febaa8c4f8ba07
#
_entry.id   0ad292887360076ca3febaa8c4f8ba07
#
_cell.length_a   1.000
_cell.length_b   1.000
_cell.length_c   1.000
_cell.angle_alpha   90.00
_cell.angle_beta   90.00
_cell.angle_gamma   90.00
#
_symmetry.space_group_name_H-M   'P 1'
#
loop_
_entity.id
_entity.type
_entity.pdbx_description
1 polymer ?
#
loop_
_entity_poly.entity_id
_entity_poly.type
_entity_poly.pdbx_seq_one_letter_code
_entity_poly.pdbx_strand_id
1 'polypeptide(L)'
;SNFIINLQKSRGVKIGKNCHFSPYVLIDLVYPELIEIGDNVTIGSNVMIFGHINPTANLILKKTHYPRKIGKVTIKSGAVINPGAIITAGITIGKNSIVSIGSAVFEDIPDNCVVLGNPARVIKKLDSENK
;
A
#
# COMPACT_ATOMS: atom_id res chain seq x y z
N SER A 1 2.90 16.13 -2.60
CA SER A 1 2.43 17.50 -2.48
C SER A 1 0.93 17.53 -2.19
N ASN A 2 0.46 18.68 -1.74
CA ASN A 2 -0.94 18.86 -1.40
C ASN A 2 -1.87 18.65 -2.60
N PHE A 3 -1.44 19.03 -3.78
CA PHE A 3 -2.25 18.84 -4.98
C PHE A 3 -2.51 17.35 -5.24
N ILE A 4 -1.46 16.54 -5.17
CA ILE A 4 -1.57 15.09 -5.40
C ILE A 4 -2.47 14.46 -4.34
N ILE A 5 -2.27 14.83 -3.08
CA ILE A 5 -3.07 14.31 -1.97
C ILE A 5 -4.55 14.70 -2.14
N ASN A 6 -4.81 15.95 -2.45
CA ASN A 6 -6.19 16.41 -2.64
C ASN A 6 -6.87 15.73 -3.82
N LEU A 7 -6.12 15.49 -4.89
CA LEU A 7 -6.64 14.76 -6.03
C LEU A 7 -7.06 13.34 -5.62
N GLN A 8 -6.23 12.65 -4.87
CA GLN A 8 -6.57 11.30 -4.42
C GLN A 8 -7.76 11.30 -3.44
N LYS A 9 -7.83 12.28 -2.56
CA LYS A 9 -8.99 12.43 -1.67
C LYS A 9 -10.28 12.62 -2.47
N SER A 10 -10.22 13.41 -3.54
CA SER A 10 -11.40 13.64 -4.38
C SER A 10 -11.87 12.37 -5.08
N ARG A 11 -11.00 11.39 -5.25
CA ARG A 11 -11.33 10.09 -5.82
C ARG A 11 -11.90 9.12 -4.78
N GLY A 12 -11.87 9.47 -3.51
CA GLY A 12 -12.39 8.63 -2.44
C GLY A 12 -11.33 7.97 -1.56
N VAL A 13 -10.05 8.22 -1.80
CA VAL A 13 -8.98 7.72 -0.93
C VAL A 13 -9.03 8.45 0.41
N LYS A 14 -8.98 7.70 1.51
CA LYS A 14 -8.92 8.30 2.84
C LYS A 14 -7.46 8.52 3.20
N ILE A 15 -7.11 9.78 3.46
CA ILE A 15 -5.72 10.15 3.76
C ILE A 15 -5.71 11.05 4.98
N GLY A 16 -4.91 10.70 5.98
CA GLY A 16 -4.78 11.44 7.21
C GLY A 16 -3.94 12.70 7.05
N LYS A 17 -3.50 13.23 8.19
CA LYS A 17 -2.77 14.50 8.25
C LYS A 17 -1.29 14.29 8.00
N ASN A 18 -0.64 15.36 7.50
CA ASN A 18 0.82 15.42 7.37
C ASN A 18 1.41 14.27 6.56
N CYS A 19 0.74 13.90 5.49
CA CYS A 19 1.23 12.88 4.56
C CYS A 19 2.02 13.53 3.44
N HIS A 20 2.94 12.78 2.87
CA HIS A 20 3.76 13.23 1.75
C HIS A 20 3.71 12.19 0.64
N PHE A 21 3.27 12.61 -0.54
CA PHE A 21 3.21 11.76 -1.73
C PHE A 21 4.15 12.30 -2.79
N SER A 22 5.00 11.45 -3.32
CA SER A 22 5.83 11.79 -4.46
C SER A 22 5.05 11.60 -5.76
N PRO A 23 5.56 12.12 -6.90
CA PRO A 23 4.90 11.98 -8.19
C PRO A 23 4.75 10.52 -8.62
N TYR A 24 3.76 10.29 -9.49
CA TYR A 24 3.53 9.00 -10.14
C TYR A 24 3.11 7.88 -9.19
N VAL A 25 2.48 8.22 -8.07
CA VAL A 25 1.82 7.23 -7.22
C VAL A 25 0.53 6.79 -7.90
N LEU A 26 0.38 5.48 -8.09
CA LEU A 26 -0.83 4.93 -8.66
C LEU A 26 -1.68 4.29 -7.56
N ILE A 27 -2.85 4.85 -7.32
CA ILE A 27 -3.81 4.27 -6.38
C ILE A 27 -5.00 3.77 -7.20
N ASP A 28 -5.44 2.56 -6.86
CA ASP A 28 -6.48 1.80 -7.56
C ASP A 28 -7.43 2.69 -8.36
N LEU A 29 -7.54 2.42 -9.67
CA LEU A 29 -8.33 3.23 -10.58
C LEU A 29 -9.82 2.92 -10.50
N VAL A 30 -10.20 1.77 -9.95
CA VAL A 30 -11.59 1.31 -9.91
C VAL A 30 -12.18 1.46 -8.50
N TYR A 31 -11.42 1.13 -7.47
CA TYR A 31 -11.88 1.13 -6.08
C TYR A 31 -11.00 1.98 -5.16
N PRO A 32 -10.79 3.27 -5.48
CA PRO A 32 -9.95 4.12 -4.63
C PRO A 32 -10.47 4.24 -3.21
N GLU A 33 -11.78 4.12 -3.03
CA GLU A 33 -12.40 4.19 -1.70
C GLU A 33 -11.99 3.03 -0.78
N LEU A 34 -11.38 1.98 -1.31
CA LEU A 34 -10.87 0.88 -0.49
C LEU A 34 -9.50 1.17 0.11
N ILE A 35 -8.89 2.29 -0.23
CA ILE A 35 -7.55 2.62 0.24
C ILE A 35 -7.66 3.64 1.38
N GLU A 36 -7.08 3.27 2.52
CA GLU A 36 -7.07 4.12 3.71
C GLU A 36 -5.63 4.30 4.18
N ILE A 37 -5.22 5.56 4.31
CA ILE A 37 -3.86 5.97 4.67
C ILE A 37 -3.96 6.83 5.93
N GLY A 38 -3.22 6.46 6.96
CA GLY A 38 -3.22 7.17 8.24
C GLY A 38 -2.45 8.47 8.20
N ASP A 39 -2.06 8.94 9.39
CA ASP A 39 -1.33 10.20 9.54
C ASP A 39 0.17 9.98 9.34
N ASN A 40 0.88 11.01 8.93
CA ASN A 40 2.35 11.02 8.84
C ASN A 40 2.91 9.90 7.95
N VAL A 41 2.21 9.57 6.88
CA VAL A 41 2.63 8.52 5.95
C VAL A 41 3.36 9.14 4.77
N THR A 42 4.44 8.50 4.37
CA THR A 42 5.23 8.90 3.19
C THR A 42 5.08 7.84 2.11
N ILE A 43 4.69 8.26 0.92
CA ILE A 43 4.55 7.39 -0.24
C ILE A 43 5.50 7.88 -1.33
N GLY A 44 6.43 7.02 -1.70
CA GLY A 44 7.45 7.32 -2.71
C GLY A 44 6.94 7.25 -4.14
N SER A 45 7.76 7.72 -5.08
CA SER A 45 7.42 7.73 -6.50
C SER A 45 7.17 6.33 -7.04
N ASN A 46 6.23 6.22 -7.96
CA ASN A 46 5.92 4.96 -8.66
C ASN A 46 5.44 3.84 -7.74
N VAL A 47 5.00 4.17 -6.55
CA VAL A 47 4.31 3.21 -5.69
C VAL A 47 2.95 2.89 -6.29
N MET A 48 2.57 1.62 -6.27
CA MET A 48 1.26 1.18 -6.73
C MET A 48 0.50 0.55 -5.57
N ILE A 49 -0.74 0.97 -5.37
CA ILE A 49 -1.60 0.47 -4.30
C ILE A 49 -2.91 -0.01 -4.93
N PHE A 50 -3.18 -1.30 -4.84
CA PHE A 50 -4.34 -1.92 -5.45
C PHE A 50 -5.31 -2.44 -4.39
N GLY A 51 -6.57 -2.07 -4.50
CA GLY A 51 -7.66 -2.62 -3.69
C GLY A 51 -8.36 -3.80 -4.37
N HIS A 52 -7.91 -4.18 -5.55
CA HIS A 52 -8.49 -5.31 -6.27
C HIS A 52 -7.46 -5.92 -7.21
N ILE A 53 -7.72 -7.16 -7.57
CA ILE A 53 -6.97 -7.89 -8.60
C ILE A 53 -7.97 -8.24 -9.68
N ASN A 54 -7.69 -7.82 -10.90
CA ASN A 54 -8.58 -8.06 -12.02
C ASN A 54 -8.67 -9.54 -12.35
N PRO A 55 -9.87 -10.01 -12.69
CA PRO A 55 -10.01 -11.39 -13.12
C PRO A 55 -9.37 -11.57 -14.50
N THR A 56 -8.88 -12.78 -14.71
CA THR A 56 -8.44 -13.19 -16.03
C THR A 56 -9.63 -13.32 -16.98
N ALA A 57 -9.39 -13.12 -18.28
CA ALA A 57 -10.36 -13.43 -19.31
C ALA A 57 -10.53 -14.96 -19.48
N ASN A 58 -9.65 -15.74 -18.90
CA ASN A 58 -9.74 -17.19 -18.91
C ASN A 58 -10.75 -17.65 -17.86
N LEU A 59 -11.95 -18.06 -18.32
CA LEU A 59 -13.04 -18.39 -17.41
C LEU A 59 -12.75 -19.61 -16.53
N ILE A 60 -11.93 -20.53 -17.01
CA ILE A 60 -11.58 -21.71 -16.23
C ILE A 60 -10.68 -21.31 -15.07
N LEU A 61 -9.64 -20.53 -15.33
CA LEU A 61 -8.75 -20.02 -14.28
C LEU A 61 -9.51 -19.16 -13.28
N LYS A 62 -10.40 -18.33 -13.76
CA LYS A 62 -11.19 -17.44 -12.91
C LYS A 62 -12.00 -18.22 -11.88
N LYS A 63 -12.56 -19.36 -12.28
CA LYS A 63 -13.40 -20.17 -11.41
C LYS A 63 -12.62 -21.11 -10.50
N THR A 64 -11.37 -21.39 -10.82
CA THR A 64 -10.59 -22.41 -10.13
C THR A 64 -9.41 -21.87 -9.34
N HIS A 65 -8.44 -21.22 -10.04
CA HIS A 65 -7.15 -20.87 -9.43
C HIS A 65 -6.91 -19.38 -9.33
N TYR A 66 -7.64 -18.57 -10.08
CA TYR A 66 -7.37 -17.14 -10.15
C TYR A 66 -8.66 -16.31 -10.09
N PRO A 67 -9.37 -16.38 -8.97
CA PRO A 67 -10.61 -15.61 -8.82
C PRO A 67 -10.31 -14.11 -8.67
N ARG A 68 -11.30 -13.29 -8.99
CA ARG A 68 -11.23 -11.86 -8.69
C ARG A 68 -11.13 -11.67 -7.19
N LYS A 69 -10.25 -10.78 -6.76
CA LYS A 69 -10.06 -10.43 -5.36
C LYS A 69 -10.30 -8.94 -5.18
N ILE A 70 -11.08 -8.60 -4.16
CA ILE A 70 -11.30 -7.20 -3.73
C ILE A 70 -11.02 -7.18 -2.24
N GLY A 71 -10.22 -6.20 -1.78
CA GLY A 71 -9.92 -6.10 -0.37
C GLY A 71 -9.39 -4.74 0.00
N LYS A 72 -9.86 -4.21 1.13
CA LYS A 72 -9.41 -2.93 1.65
C LYS A 72 -7.91 -2.96 1.95
N VAL A 73 -7.22 -1.89 1.60
CA VAL A 73 -5.82 -1.68 1.97
C VAL A 73 -5.75 -0.60 3.02
N THR A 74 -5.05 -0.88 4.12
CA THR A 74 -4.86 0.07 5.21
C THR A 74 -3.36 0.29 5.40
N ILE A 75 -2.92 1.53 5.26
CA ILE A 75 -1.55 1.93 5.57
C ILE A 75 -1.61 2.76 6.82
N LYS A 76 -1.11 2.21 7.93
CA LYS A 76 -1.25 2.84 9.24
C LYS A 76 -0.27 3.99 9.42
N SER A 77 -0.56 4.80 10.42
CA SER A 77 0.18 6.05 10.68
C SER A 77 1.68 5.82 10.81
N GLY A 78 2.44 6.75 10.26
CA GLY A 78 3.90 6.73 10.34
C GLY A 78 4.59 5.80 9.37
N ALA A 79 3.86 5.02 8.58
CA ALA A 79 4.46 4.10 7.63
C ALA A 79 5.18 4.84 6.50
N VAL A 80 6.22 4.21 5.98
CA VAL A 80 6.98 4.70 4.84
C VAL A 80 6.92 3.66 3.73
N ILE A 81 6.41 4.06 2.58
CA ILE A 81 6.35 3.19 1.40
C ILE A 81 7.32 3.75 0.38
N ASN A 82 8.45 3.09 0.21
CA ASN A 82 9.53 3.59 -0.64
C ASN A 82 9.24 3.41 -2.13
N PRO A 83 9.96 4.16 -2.98
CA PRO A 83 9.69 4.15 -4.42
C PRO A 83 9.63 2.76 -5.03
N GLY A 84 8.68 2.61 -5.94
CA GLY A 84 8.53 1.39 -6.72
C GLY A 84 7.90 0.22 -5.99
N ALA A 85 7.52 0.38 -4.72
CA ALA A 85 6.86 -0.69 -3.99
C ALA A 85 5.43 -0.93 -4.51
N ILE A 86 4.95 -2.15 -4.37
CA ILE A 86 3.60 -2.55 -4.76
C ILE A 86 2.89 -3.11 -3.54
N ILE A 87 1.71 -2.57 -3.24
CA ILE A 87 0.86 -3.04 -2.15
C ILE A 87 -0.39 -3.66 -2.79
N THR A 88 -0.67 -4.91 -2.45
CA THR A 88 -1.77 -5.64 -3.08
C THR A 88 -3.04 -5.61 -2.24
N ALA A 89 -4.14 -6.09 -2.82
CA ALA A 89 -5.47 -6.03 -2.21
C ALA A 89 -5.54 -6.77 -0.87
N GLY A 90 -6.22 -6.16 0.10
CA GLY A 90 -6.49 -6.77 1.39
C GLY A 90 -5.36 -6.63 2.42
N ILE A 91 -4.32 -5.86 2.12
CA ILE A 91 -3.11 -5.78 2.94
C ILE A 91 -3.20 -4.63 3.94
N THR A 92 -2.71 -4.87 5.15
CA THR A 92 -2.49 -3.85 6.16
C THR A 92 -0.99 -3.66 6.38
N ILE A 93 -0.53 -2.42 6.25
CA ILE A 93 0.85 -2.04 6.60
C ILE A 93 0.81 -1.45 7.99
N GLY A 94 1.57 -2.02 8.92
CA GLY A 94 1.57 -1.61 10.32
C GLY A 94 2.16 -0.24 10.57
N LYS A 95 1.91 0.28 11.78
CA LYS A 95 2.41 1.60 12.19
C LYS A 95 3.92 1.66 12.13
N ASN A 96 4.45 2.77 11.63
CA ASN A 96 5.88 3.05 11.58
C ASN A 96 6.69 2.00 10.84
N SER A 97 6.04 1.17 10.03
CA SER A 97 6.76 0.17 9.24
C SER A 97 7.25 0.77 7.94
N ILE A 98 8.32 0.19 7.44
CA ILE A 98 9.01 0.67 6.25
C ILE A 98 9.00 -0.42 5.19
N VAL A 99 8.38 -0.12 4.06
CA VAL A 99 8.44 -0.99 2.88
C VAL A 99 9.58 -0.50 2.02
N SER A 100 10.57 -1.34 1.79
CA SER A 100 11.78 -0.95 1.09
C SER A 100 11.55 -0.81 -0.41
N ILE A 101 12.47 -0.12 -1.06
CA ILE A 101 12.44 0.17 -2.49
C ILE A 101 12.13 -1.09 -3.30
N GLY A 102 11.18 -0.98 -4.23
CA GLY A 102 10.88 -2.04 -5.20
C GLY A 102 10.26 -3.30 -4.62
N SER A 103 9.84 -3.28 -3.37
CA SER A 103 9.26 -4.46 -2.73
C SER A 103 7.83 -4.69 -3.17
N ALA A 104 7.41 -5.96 -3.19
CA ALA A 104 6.02 -6.33 -3.48
C ALA A 104 5.42 -7.00 -2.24
N VAL A 105 4.38 -6.39 -1.68
CA VAL A 105 3.77 -6.81 -0.42
C VAL A 105 2.51 -7.59 -0.69
N PHE A 106 2.51 -8.87 -0.30
CA PHE A 106 1.39 -9.79 -0.47
C PHE A 106 0.80 -10.26 0.86
N GLU A 107 1.40 -9.88 1.98
CA GLU A 107 0.96 -10.26 3.32
C GLU A 107 0.97 -9.02 4.21
N ASP A 108 0.16 -9.05 5.27
CA ASP A 108 0.14 -7.97 6.24
C ASP A 108 1.52 -7.76 6.86
N ILE A 109 1.85 -6.51 7.09
CA ILE A 109 3.13 -6.12 7.71
C ILE A 109 2.83 -5.66 9.14
N PRO A 110 3.50 -6.28 10.14
CA PRO A 110 3.35 -5.84 11.53
C PRO A 110 3.86 -4.41 11.75
N ASP A 111 3.50 -3.83 12.89
CA ASP A 111 4.02 -2.53 13.28
C ASP A 111 5.55 -2.59 13.45
N ASN A 112 6.21 -1.48 13.23
CA ASN A 112 7.62 -1.28 13.54
C ASN A 112 8.56 -2.29 12.86
N CYS A 113 8.29 -2.61 11.60
CA CYS A 113 9.11 -3.55 10.84
C CYS A 113 9.63 -2.90 9.57
N VAL A 114 10.80 -3.37 9.13
CA VAL A 114 11.31 -3.10 7.78
C VAL A 114 11.15 -4.36 6.96
N VAL A 115 10.52 -4.23 5.80
CA VAL A 115 10.34 -5.35 4.87
C VAL A 115 11.03 -5.06 3.55
N LEU A 116 11.46 -6.12 2.88
CA LEU A 116 12.19 -6.02 1.62
C LEU A 116 11.90 -7.26 0.76
N GLY A 117 11.82 -7.04 -0.52
CA GLY A 117 11.84 -8.10 -1.51
C GLY A 117 10.51 -8.33 -2.23
N ASN A 118 10.49 -9.36 -3.05
CA ASN A 118 9.32 -9.82 -3.77
C ASN A 118 9.28 -11.34 -3.72
N PRO A 119 8.44 -11.94 -2.86
CA PRO A 119 7.54 -11.27 -1.92
C PRO A 119 8.31 -10.62 -0.77
N ALA A 120 7.76 -9.54 -0.24
CA ALA A 120 8.40 -8.80 0.85
C ALA A 120 8.42 -9.63 2.13
N ARG A 121 9.57 -9.59 2.83
CA ARG A 121 9.76 -10.29 4.09
C ARG A 121 10.36 -9.34 5.11
N VAL A 122 10.05 -9.55 6.39
CA VAL A 122 10.62 -8.76 7.47
C VAL A 122 12.12 -9.02 7.53
N ILE A 123 12.91 -7.96 7.38
CA ILE A 123 14.38 -8.04 7.48
C ILE A 123 14.90 -7.39 8.76
N LYS A 124 14.06 -6.59 9.43
CA LYS A 124 14.48 -5.90 10.66
C LYS A 124 13.23 -5.50 11.43
N LYS A 125 13.30 -5.60 12.75
CA LYS A 125 12.30 -5.03 13.65
C LYS A 125 12.88 -3.76 14.24
N LEU A 126 12.08 -2.68 14.20
CA LEU A 126 12.51 -1.41 14.74
C LEU A 126 12.24 -1.39 16.24
N ASP A 127 13.20 -0.86 16.99
CA ASP A 127 13.03 -0.72 18.42
C ASP A 127 12.11 0.47 18.69
N SER A 128 10.93 0.18 19.23
CA SER A 128 9.95 1.21 19.51
C SER A 128 10.40 2.21 20.58
N GLU A 129 11.44 1.86 21.35
CA GLU A 129 12.02 2.75 22.37
C GLU A 129 13.10 3.66 21.81
N ASN A 130 13.52 3.44 20.62
CA ASN A 130 14.47 4.31 19.94
C ASN A 130 13.80 5.61 19.55
N LYS A 131 14.04 6.61 20.34
CA LYS A 131 13.43 7.92 20.11
C LYS A 131 14.35 8.80 19.31
#